data_10211ecf065e5567bf0eea63a83e3f4f
#
_entry.id   10211ecf065e5567bf0eea63a83e3f4f
#
_cell.length_a   1.000
_cell.length_b   1.000
_cell.length_c   1.000
_cell.angle_alpha   90.00
_cell.angle_beta   90.00
_cell.angle_gamma   90.00
#
_symmetry.space_group_name_H-M   'P 1'
#
loop_
_entity.id
_entity.type
_entity.pdbx_description
1 polymer ?
#
loop_
_entity_poly.entity_id
_entity_poly.type
_entity_poly.pdbx_seq_one_letter_code
_entity_poly.pdbx_strand_id
1 'polypeptide(L)'
;MARTIRLLREHGVTDIAISSNNPVFEQFDVPVLHHKNDWVVRGNEDVDGYWVDCFYPTDEPVCYVFGDVLFSPQAIRTIVDTPVRRIMLFGSKRPFAPEYPKPYREPFAYKVADQEVFREAIEEVKRLHAQGAFNRHPIAWNLWAVICGTDLNHVNRRYHAINDYTCDFDSPDDYDKYNSSLLE
;
A
#
# COMPACT_ATOMS: atom_id res chain seq x y z
N MET A 1 1.96 4.03 12.27
CA MET A 1 1.46 5.32 11.72
C MET A 1 2.31 6.52 12.14
N ALA A 2 2.43 6.90 13.44
CA ALA A 2 3.22 8.07 13.87
C ALA A 2 4.67 8.10 13.34
N ARG A 3 5.35 6.96 13.33
CA ARG A 3 6.70 6.80 12.74
C ARG A 3 6.71 7.15 11.25
N THR A 4 5.75 6.66 10.48
CA THR A 4 5.66 6.91 9.03
C THR A 4 5.48 8.39 8.74
N ILE A 5 4.57 9.07 9.47
CA ILE A 5 4.35 10.52 9.36
C ILE A 5 5.64 11.28 9.68
N ARG A 6 6.34 10.91 10.76
CA ARG A 6 7.61 11.52 11.12
C ARG A 6 8.66 11.36 10.00
N LEU A 7 8.84 10.15 9.48
CA LEU A 7 9.81 9.88 8.41
C LEU A 7 9.50 10.67 7.13
N LEU A 8 8.22 10.79 6.76
CA LEU A 8 7.81 11.61 5.62
C LEU A 8 8.17 13.08 5.84
N ARG A 9 7.88 13.64 7.03
CA ARG A 9 8.24 15.02 7.39
C ARG A 9 9.75 15.25 7.38
N GLU A 10 10.54 14.31 7.89
CA GLU A 10 12.02 14.36 7.86
C GLU A 10 12.58 14.39 6.43
N HIS A 11 11.83 13.85 5.45
CA HIS A 11 12.14 13.91 4.02
C HIS A 11 11.45 15.07 3.28
N GLY A 12 10.96 16.07 4.01
CA GLY A 12 10.40 17.29 3.43
C GLY A 12 8.99 17.19 2.88
N VAL A 13 8.29 16.07 3.13
CA VAL A 13 6.87 15.94 2.77
C VAL A 13 6.03 16.68 3.79
N THR A 14 5.32 17.72 3.35
CA THR A 14 4.49 18.59 4.22
C THR A 14 3.01 18.34 4.07
N ASP A 15 2.57 17.92 2.90
CA ASP A 15 1.18 17.59 2.61
C ASP A 15 0.95 16.10 2.85
N ILE A 16 0.49 15.77 4.05
CA ILE A 16 0.26 14.39 4.52
C ILE A 16 -1.15 14.30 5.04
N ALA A 17 -1.90 13.30 4.58
CA ALA A 17 -3.21 12.94 5.10
C ALA A 17 -3.32 11.43 5.31
N ILE A 18 -4.24 11.01 6.15
CA ILE A 18 -4.60 9.60 6.34
C ILE A 18 -5.93 9.36 5.63
N SER A 19 -5.96 8.41 4.70
CA SER A 19 -7.22 7.94 4.10
C SER A 19 -7.76 6.80 4.95
N SER A 20 -8.86 7.05 5.66
CA SER A 20 -9.52 6.06 6.52
C SER A 20 -10.92 6.49 6.92
N ASN A 21 -11.80 5.52 7.19
CA ASN A 21 -13.09 5.74 7.85
C ASN A 21 -13.06 5.38 9.34
N ASN A 22 -11.90 4.97 9.89
CA ASN A 22 -11.75 4.62 11.30
C ASN A 22 -11.35 5.86 12.13
N PRO A 23 -12.17 6.31 13.09
CA PRO A 23 -11.90 7.51 13.90
C PRO A 23 -10.66 7.40 14.78
N VAL A 24 -10.10 6.21 14.98
CA VAL A 24 -8.84 6.04 15.73
C VAL A 24 -7.67 6.81 15.11
N PHE A 25 -7.74 7.12 13.83
CA PHE A 25 -6.69 7.88 13.15
C PHE A 25 -6.76 9.39 13.37
N GLU A 26 -7.86 9.92 13.91
CA GLU A 26 -7.98 11.34 14.27
C GLU A 26 -7.04 11.79 15.40
N GLN A 27 -6.44 10.83 16.12
CA GLN A 27 -5.41 11.13 17.14
C GLN A 27 -4.08 11.62 16.56
N PHE A 28 -3.84 11.47 15.24
CA PHE A 28 -2.59 11.90 14.62
C PHE A 28 -2.71 13.35 14.12
N ASP A 29 -1.62 14.10 14.20
CA ASP A 29 -1.52 15.51 13.79
C ASP A 29 -1.39 15.63 12.24
N VAL A 30 -2.38 15.08 11.53
CA VAL A 30 -2.58 15.19 10.08
C VAL A 30 -4.07 15.05 9.75
N PRO A 31 -4.57 15.64 8.66
CA PRO A 31 -5.95 15.45 8.23
C PRO A 31 -6.30 13.97 8.01
N VAL A 32 -7.51 13.58 8.40
CA VAL A 32 -8.10 12.29 8.05
C VAL A 32 -9.13 12.52 6.95
N LEU A 33 -8.91 11.87 5.81
CA LEU A 33 -9.79 11.91 4.65
C LEU A 33 -10.71 10.70 4.71
N HIS A 34 -11.96 10.94 5.12
CA HIS A 34 -12.95 9.88 5.23
C HIS A 34 -13.45 9.44 3.85
N HIS A 35 -13.42 8.17 3.58
CA HIS A 35 -13.94 7.55 2.36
C HIS A 35 -15.08 6.58 2.69
N LYS A 36 -15.84 6.19 1.66
CA LYS A 36 -16.96 5.25 1.80
C LYS A 36 -16.52 3.78 1.63
N ASN A 37 -15.28 3.48 1.99
CA ASN A 37 -14.81 2.11 1.94
C ASN A 37 -15.36 1.34 3.15
N ASP A 38 -16.31 0.48 2.91
CA ASP A 38 -16.89 -0.42 3.91
C ASP A 38 -16.28 -1.83 3.80
N TRP A 39 -15.13 -1.95 3.12
CA TRP A 39 -14.43 -3.22 3.00
C TRP A 39 -14.06 -3.77 4.38
N VAL A 40 -14.57 -4.95 4.66
CA VAL A 40 -14.35 -5.66 5.93
C VAL A 40 -13.97 -7.10 5.62
N VAL A 41 -12.88 -7.55 6.23
CA VAL A 41 -12.49 -8.97 6.23
C VAL A 41 -13.11 -9.65 7.45
N ARG A 42 -13.92 -10.70 7.23
CA ARG A 42 -14.43 -11.58 8.28
C ARG A 42 -13.87 -12.98 8.04
N GLY A 43 -12.86 -13.33 8.83
CA GLY A 43 -12.13 -14.56 8.60
C GLY A 43 -11.36 -14.50 7.28
N ASN A 44 -11.70 -15.37 6.32
CA ASN A 44 -11.11 -15.39 4.98
C ASN A 44 -12.05 -14.85 3.89
N GLU A 45 -13.18 -14.24 4.26
CA GLU A 45 -14.19 -13.73 3.34
C GLU A 45 -14.27 -12.22 3.44
N ASP A 46 -14.18 -11.57 2.30
CA ASP A 46 -14.48 -10.14 2.17
C ASP A 46 -15.99 -9.97 2.08
N VAL A 47 -16.56 -9.15 2.95
CA VAL A 47 -18.02 -9.09 3.09
C VAL A 47 -18.61 -7.89 2.39
N ASP A 48 -17.89 -6.75 2.34
CA ASP A 48 -18.40 -5.51 1.79
C ASP A 48 -17.28 -4.72 1.11
N GLY A 49 -17.62 -4.01 0.02
CA GLY A 49 -16.74 -3.10 -0.69
C GLY A 49 -15.52 -3.74 -1.37
N TYR A 50 -14.57 -2.92 -1.71
CA TYR A 50 -13.33 -3.32 -2.36
C TYR A 50 -12.13 -2.71 -1.65
N TRP A 51 -11.08 -3.49 -1.47
CA TRP A 51 -9.81 -2.97 -0.94
C TRP A 51 -9.31 -1.75 -1.71
N VAL A 52 -9.48 -1.73 -3.03
CA VAL A 52 -9.07 -0.60 -3.89
C VAL A 52 -9.82 0.70 -3.63
N ASP A 53 -10.92 0.69 -2.89
CA ASP A 53 -11.65 1.89 -2.49
C ASP A 53 -10.97 2.65 -1.33
N CYS A 54 -9.89 2.09 -0.74
CA CYS A 54 -9.08 2.79 0.26
C CYS A 54 -8.26 3.96 -0.31
N PHE A 55 -8.06 4.01 -1.62
CA PHE A 55 -7.38 5.12 -2.28
C PHE A 55 -8.31 6.32 -2.37
N TYR A 56 -8.02 7.36 -1.57
CA TYR A 56 -8.82 8.58 -1.59
C TYR A 56 -8.70 9.25 -2.96
N PRO A 57 -9.82 9.58 -3.64
CA PRO A 57 -9.78 10.16 -4.96
C PRO A 57 -9.22 11.58 -4.93
N THR A 58 -8.28 11.86 -5.84
CA THR A 58 -7.66 13.17 -6.05
C THR A 58 -7.31 13.35 -7.51
N ASP A 59 -7.15 14.59 -7.97
CA ASP A 59 -6.64 14.91 -9.31
C ASP A 59 -5.14 15.24 -9.29
N GLU A 60 -4.56 15.43 -8.09
CA GLU A 60 -3.15 15.76 -7.91
C GLU A 60 -2.28 14.49 -7.86
N PRO A 61 -1.00 14.60 -8.27
CA PRO A 61 -0.03 13.53 -8.02
C PRO A 61 0.08 13.19 -6.54
N VAL A 62 0.01 11.90 -6.21
CA VAL A 62 0.02 11.46 -4.81
C VAL A 62 0.86 10.21 -4.62
N CYS A 63 1.39 10.04 -3.41
CA CYS A 63 2.02 8.82 -2.96
C CYS A 63 1.16 8.18 -1.85
N TYR A 64 0.53 7.06 -2.16
CA TYR A 64 -0.19 6.24 -1.18
C TYR A 64 0.80 5.28 -0.52
N VAL A 65 1.11 5.50 0.75
CA VAL A 65 1.90 4.58 1.57
C VAL A 65 0.97 3.77 2.47
N PHE A 66 1.18 2.46 2.54
CA PHE A 66 0.27 1.59 3.28
C PHE A 66 0.48 1.72 4.79
N GLY A 67 -0.63 1.75 5.53
CA GLY A 67 -0.65 2.09 6.95
C GLY A 67 -0.15 0.99 7.88
N ASP A 68 -0.18 -0.25 7.43
CA ASP A 68 0.29 -1.47 8.10
C ASP A 68 1.78 -1.76 7.86
N VAL A 69 2.46 -0.92 7.09
CA VAL A 69 3.88 -1.10 6.77
C VAL A 69 4.79 -0.34 7.75
N LEU A 70 5.77 -1.04 8.29
CA LEU A 70 6.91 -0.45 8.99
C LEU A 70 7.98 -0.06 7.97
N PHE A 71 8.10 1.21 7.71
CA PHE A 71 9.10 1.72 6.76
C PHE A 71 10.45 1.96 7.43
N SER A 72 11.53 1.60 6.72
CA SER A 72 12.85 2.11 7.00
C SER A 72 12.96 3.58 6.54
N PRO A 73 13.88 4.39 7.10
CA PRO A 73 14.17 5.73 6.56
C PRO A 73 14.61 5.68 5.09
N GLN A 74 15.37 4.65 4.70
CA GLN A 74 15.84 4.46 3.33
C GLN A 74 14.68 4.13 2.37
N ALA A 75 13.68 3.33 2.80
CA ALA A 75 12.50 3.05 1.99
C ALA A 75 11.69 4.30 1.72
N ILE A 76 11.42 5.12 2.76
CA ILE A 76 10.72 6.40 2.60
C ILE A 76 11.47 7.32 1.63
N ARG A 77 12.80 7.47 1.79
CA ARG A 77 13.62 8.23 0.86
C ARG A 77 13.47 7.71 -0.57
N THR A 78 13.59 6.40 -0.78
CA THR A 78 13.47 5.79 -2.10
C THR A 78 12.11 6.08 -2.73
N ILE A 79 11.01 5.94 -1.96
CA ILE A 79 9.65 6.21 -2.43
C ILE A 79 9.47 7.70 -2.79
N VAL A 80 9.92 8.61 -1.91
CA VAL A 80 9.77 10.06 -2.11
C VAL A 80 10.60 10.54 -3.29
N ASP A 81 11.86 10.11 -3.39
CA ASP A 81 12.81 10.65 -4.38
C ASP A 81 12.69 9.99 -5.77
N THR A 82 12.11 8.79 -5.87
CA THR A 82 11.98 8.12 -7.17
C THR A 82 11.04 8.90 -8.10
N PRO A 83 11.52 9.39 -9.25
CA PRO A 83 10.66 10.07 -10.21
C PRO A 83 9.72 9.07 -10.88
N VAL A 84 8.44 9.43 -10.98
CA VAL A 84 7.41 8.59 -11.59
C VAL A 84 6.69 9.38 -12.67
N ARG A 85 6.59 8.79 -13.88
CA ARG A 85 5.90 9.45 -15.00
C ARG A 85 4.40 9.18 -15.02
N ARG A 86 3.97 8.01 -14.61
CA ARG A 86 2.55 7.61 -14.56
C ARG A 86 2.23 6.99 -13.21
N ILE A 87 2.54 5.72 -13.00
CA ILE A 87 2.27 4.98 -11.76
C ILE A 87 3.45 4.06 -11.49
N MET A 88 3.85 3.94 -10.21
CA MET A 88 4.85 3.00 -9.75
C MET A 88 4.37 2.32 -8.45
N LEU A 89 4.48 1.00 -8.41
CA LEU A 89 4.34 0.23 -7.18
C LEU A 89 5.73 0.02 -6.55
N PHE A 90 5.81 0.19 -5.24
CA PHE A 90 6.96 -0.17 -4.42
C PHE A 90 6.60 -1.39 -3.57
N GLY A 91 7.53 -2.31 -3.40
CA GLY A 91 7.29 -3.52 -2.63
C GLY A 91 8.56 -4.27 -2.28
N SER A 92 8.45 -5.33 -1.46
CA SER A 92 9.59 -6.13 -1.04
C SER A 92 10.11 -7.07 -2.14
N LYS A 93 11.39 -7.45 -2.03
CA LYS A 93 11.93 -8.64 -2.69
C LYS A 93 11.67 -9.88 -1.83
N ARG A 94 11.91 -11.06 -2.46
CA ARG A 94 11.86 -12.34 -1.79
C ARG A 94 13.25 -13.01 -1.83
N PRO A 95 13.84 -13.48 -0.71
CA PRO A 95 13.34 -13.35 0.65
C PRO A 95 13.25 -11.90 1.08
N PHE A 96 12.40 -11.65 2.05
CA PHE A 96 12.11 -10.33 2.57
C PHE A 96 13.29 -9.77 3.41
N ALA A 97 13.12 -9.24 4.59
CA ALA A 97 14.24 -8.86 5.46
C ALA A 97 14.84 -10.09 6.15
N PRO A 98 16.18 -10.13 6.43
CA PRO A 98 16.81 -11.24 7.13
C PRO A 98 16.22 -11.48 8.51
N GLU A 99 15.84 -10.40 9.19
CA GLU A 99 15.32 -10.43 10.56
C GLU A 99 13.88 -10.95 10.61
N TYR A 100 13.13 -10.72 9.54
CA TYR A 100 11.74 -11.15 9.43
C TYR A 100 11.41 -11.61 8.00
N PRO A 101 11.92 -12.77 7.58
CA PRO A 101 11.76 -13.27 6.23
C PRO A 101 10.32 -13.77 5.99
N LYS A 102 9.56 -13.04 5.15
CA LYS A 102 8.27 -13.53 4.65
C LYS A 102 8.46 -14.41 3.41
N PRO A 103 7.64 -15.45 3.22
CA PRO A 103 7.76 -16.36 2.09
C PRO A 103 7.27 -15.76 0.76
N TYR A 104 6.62 -14.61 0.81
CA TYR A 104 6.02 -13.92 -0.34
C TYR A 104 6.49 -12.45 -0.39
N ARG A 105 6.11 -11.77 -1.44
CA ARG A 105 6.39 -10.34 -1.64
C ARG A 105 5.25 -9.51 -1.10
N GLU A 106 5.60 -8.34 -0.53
CA GLU A 106 4.62 -7.41 0.02
C GLU A 106 4.61 -6.09 -0.77
N PRO A 107 3.43 -5.53 -1.04
CA PRO A 107 3.30 -4.19 -1.57
C PRO A 107 3.42 -3.17 -0.43
N PHE A 108 4.06 -2.03 -0.69
CA PHE A 108 4.32 -1.01 0.33
C PHE A 108 3.72 0.34 0.00
N ALA A 109 3.72 0.74 -1.26
CA ALA A 109 3.23 2.03 -1.68
C ALA A 109 2.91 2.08 -3.16
N TYR A 110 1.97 2.95 -3.54
CA TYR A 110 1.79 3.42 -4.90
C TYR A 110 2.19 4.89 -5.01
N LYS A 111 3.01 5.23 -6.00
CA LYS A 111 3.25 6.63 -6.38
C LYS A 111 2.58 6.88 -7.71
N VAL A 112 1.62 7.80 -7.72
CA VAL A 112 0.70 8.04 -8.82
C VAL A 112 0.87 9.47 -9.31
N ALA A 113 1.35 9.63 -10.53
CA ALA A 113 1.42 10.92 -11.23
C ALA A 113 0.27 11.10 -12.24
N ASP A 114 -0.37 10.00 -12.64
CA ASP A 114 -1.48 9.97 -13.60
C ASP A 114 -2.71 9.37 -12.91
N GLN A 115 -3.51 10.25 -12.33
CA GLN A 115 -4.70 9.86 -11.56
C GLN A 115 -5.82 9.32 -12.43
N GLU A 116 -5.93 9.76 -13.69
CA GLU A 116 -6.94 9.25 -14.60
C GLU A 116 -6.72 7.76 -14.87
N VAL A 117 -5.50 7.39 -15.25
CA VAL A 117 -5.13 5.99 -15.46
C VAL A 117 -5.25 5.15 -14.20
N PHE A 118 -4.98 5.72 -13.03
CA PHE A 118 -5.12 5.01 -11.77
C PHE A 118 -6.58 4.72 -11.43
N ARG A 119 -7.48 5.69 -11.61
CA ARG A 119 -8.93 5.50 -11.45
C ARG A 119 -9.49 4.48 -12.44
N GLU A 120 -9.10 4.56 -13.71
CA GLU A 120 -9.50 3.56 -14.71
C GLU A 120 -9.09 2.15 -14.32
N ALA A 121 -7.87 1.99 -13.79
CA ALA A 121 -7.39 0.69 -13.33
C ALA A 121 -8.17 0.17 -12.11
N ILE A 122 -8.57 1.03 -11.18
CA ILE A 122 -9.42 0.68 -10.03
C ILE A 122 -10.79 0.17 -10.52
N GLU A 123 -11.44 0.89 -11.41
CA GLU A 123 -12.74 0.48 -11.97
C GLU A 123 -12.62 -0.82 -12.78
N GLU A 124 -11.52 -0.99 -13.51
CA GLU A 124 -11.26 -2.24 -14.22
C GLU A 124 -11.05 -3.44 -13.28
N VAL A 125 -10.37 -3.26 -12.15
CA VAL A 125 -10.26 -4.30 -11.11
C VAL A 125 -11.65 -4.72 -10.61
N LYS A 126 -12.52 -3.77 -10.29
CA LYS A 126 -13.90 -4.04 -9.85
C LYS A 126 -14.70 -4.80 -10.91
N ARG A 127 -14.61 -4.36 -12.16
CA ARG A 127 -15.27 -5.01 -13.30
C ARG A 127 -14.80 -6.45 -13.50
N LEU A 128 -13.49 -6.66 -13.47
CA LEU A 128 -12.89 -7.99 -13.61
C LEU A 128 -13.24 -8.92 -12.44
N HIS A 129 -13.29 -8.37 -11.21
CA HIS A 129 -13.73 -9.15 -10.05
C HIS A 129 -15.17 -9.61 -10.18
N ALA A 130 -16.07 -8.72 -10.59
CA ALA A 130 -17.48 -9.08 -10.84
C ALA A 130 -17.65 -10.14 -11.94
N GLN A 131 -16.68 -10.28 -12.83
CA GLN A 131 -16.64 -11.33 -13.88
C GLN A 131 -15.95 -12.62 -13.44
N GLY A 132 -15.49 -12.71 -12.19
CA GLY A 132 -14.79 -13.90 -11.68
C GLY A 132 -13.38 -14.10 -12.22
N ALA A 133 -12.72 -13.02 -12.68
CA ALA A 133 -11.38 -13.11 -13.27
C ALA A 133 -10.25 -13.35 -12.24
N PHE A 134 -10.53 -13.14 -10.96
CA PHE A 134 -9.56 -13.34 -9.88
C PHE A 134 -9.86 -14.62 -9.09
N ASN A 135 -8.81 -15.31 -8.67
CA ASN A 135 -8.91 -16.51 -7.84
C ASN A 135 -9.31 -16.20 -6.38
N ARG A 136 -9.24 -14.93 -5.99
CA ARG A 136 -9.58 -14.40 -4.65
C ARG A 136 -9.99 -12.94 -4.78
N HIS A 137 -10.42 -12.34 -3.70
CA HIS A 137 -10.67 -10.89 -3.66
C HIS A 137 -9.39 -10.11 -4.08
N PRO A 138 -9.51 -9.13 -4.98
CA PRO A 138 -8.35 -8.41 -5.51
C PRO A 138 -7.69 -7.54 -4.44
N ILE A 139 -6.36 -7.58 -4.43
CA ILE A 139 -5.47 -6.82 -3.55
C ILE A 139 -4.51 -5.97 -4.39
N ALA A 140 -3.56 -5.29 -3.75
CA ALA A 140 -2.59 -4.40 -4.41
C ALA A 140 -1.90 -5.03 -5.62
N TRP A 141 -1.48 -6.30 -5.54
CA TRP A 141 -0.84 -6.99 -6.67
C TRP A 141 -1.75 -7.16 -7.88
N ASN A 142 -3.05 -7.33 -7.68
CA ASN A 142 -4.02 -7.45 -8.76
C ASN A 142 -4.23 -6.10 -9.46
N LEU A 143 -4.33 -5.01 -8.70
CA LEU A 143 -4.36 -3.65 -9.25
C LEU A 143 -3.10 -3.36 -10.08
N TRP A 144 -1.91 -3.75 -9.57
CA TRP A 144 -0.66 -3.60 -10.31
C TRP A 144 -0.63 -4.43 -11.61
N ALA A 145 -1.19 -5.64 -11.59
CA ALA A 145 -1.30 -6.47 -12.79
C ALA A 145 -2.19 -5.81 -13.85
N VAL A 146 -3.31 -5.21 -13.45
CA VAL A 146 -4.18 -4.44 -14.35
C VAL A 146 -3.44 -3.24 -14.94
N ILE A 147 -2.78 -2.43 -14.11
CA ILE A 147 -2.00 -1.26 -14.55
C ILE A 147 -0.91 -1.67 -15.57
N CYS A 148 -0.28 -2.81 -15.37
CA CYS A 148 0.77 -3.32 -16.26
C CYS A 148 0.28 -4.12 -17.47
N GLY A 149 -1.02 -4.47 -17.55
CA GLY A 149 -1.57 -5.35 -18.58
C GLY A 149 -0.96 -6.75 -18.55
N THR A 150 -0.80 -7.34 -17.35
CA THR A 150 -0.16 -8.65 -17.15
C THR A 150 -1.13 -9.67 -16.55
N ASP A 151 -0.67 -10.90 -16.31
CA ASP A 151 -1.47 -11.95 -15.68
C ASP A 151 -1.99 -11.49 -14.30
N LEU A 152 -3.31 -11.58 -14.12
CA LEU A 152 -4.04 -11.04 -12.98
C LEU A 152 -3.79 -11.82 -11.68
N ASN A 153 -3.39 -13.08 -11.78
CA ASN A 153 -3.25 -13.99 -10.65
C ASN A 153 -1.79 -14.28 -10.28
N HIS A 154 -0.85 -13.59 -10.91
CA HIS A 154 0.58 -13.71 -10.63
C HIS A 154 1.21 -12.35 -10.28
N VAL A 155 2.12 -12.39 -9.31
CA VAL A 155 2.86 -11.18 -8.92
C VAL A 155 3.78 -10.72 -10.04
N ASN A 156 3.44 -9.58 -10.63
CA ASN A 156 4.26 -8.93 -11.63
C ASN A 156 5.58 -8.44 -11.02
N ARG A 157 6.70 -8.66 -11.70
CA ARG A 157 8.04 -8.25 -11.26
C ARG A 157 8.44 -6.84 -11.67
N ARG A 158 7.59 -6.10 -12.37
CA ARG A 158 7.85 -4.74 -12.87
C ARG A 158 7.53 -3.65 -11.85
N TYR A 159 7.93 -3.82 -10.60
CA TYR A 159 7.76 -2.84 -9.53
C TYR A 159 9.13 -2.41 -8.99
N HIS A 160 9.18 -1.29 -8.28
CA HIS A 160 10.39 -0.83 -7.62
C HIS A 160 10.61 -1.62 -6.32
N ALA A 161 11.63 -2.45 -6.31
CA ALA A 161 11.90 -3.30 -5.16
C ALA A 161 12.62 -2.56 -4.03
N ILE A 162 12.02 -2.52 -2.85
CA ILE A 162 12.65 -2.15 -1.59
C ILE A 162 13.35 -3.40 -1.03
N ASN A 163 14.62 -3.26 -0.65
CA ASN A 163 15.44 -4.38 -0.22
C ASN A 163 16.16 -4.05 1.09
N ASP A 164 15.38 -3.80 2.11
CA ASP A 164 15.82 -3.54 3.48
C ASP A 164 14.81 -4.16 4.47
N TYR A 165 14.84 -3.75 5.74
CA TYR A 165 13.95 -4.28 6.76
C TYR A 165 12.50 -3.74 6.71
N THR A 166 12.12 -2.96 5.70
CA THR A 166 10.73 -2.53 5.51
C THR A 166 9.81 -3.74 5.36
N CYS A 167 8.76 -3.80 6.15
CA CYS A 167 7.79 -4.90 6.15
C CYS A 167 6.40 -4.44 6.54
N ASP A 168 5.40 -5.21 6.17
CA ASP A 168 4.03 -5.07 6.65
C ASP A 168 3.79 -5.94 7.88
N PHE A 169 2.75 -5.59 8.64
CA PHE A 169 2.27 -6.34 9.80
C PHE A 169 0.79 -6.68 9.58
N ASP A 170 0.51 -7.95 9.32
CA ASP A 170 -0.86 -8.45 9.14
C ASP A 170 -1.52 -8.84 10.48
N SER A 171 -0.71 -9.03 11.53
CA SER A 171 -1.18 -9.52 12.81
C SER A 171 -0.33 -8.99 13.99
N PRO A 172 -0.86 -9.03 15.24
CA PRO A 172 -0.06 -8.76 16.43
C PRO A 172 1.18 -9.66 16.55
N ASP A 173 1.08 -10.92 16.12
CA ASP A 173 2.19 -11.87 16.13
C ASP A 173 3.36 -11.43 15.22
N ASP A 174 3.05 -10.74 14.13
CA ASP A 174 4.09 -10.19 13.25
C ASP A 174 4.89 -9.12 13.97
N TYR A 175 4.21 -8.26 14.72
CA TYR A 175 4.85 -7.22 15.51
C TYR A 175 5.76 -7.82 16.60
N ASP A 176 5.30 -8.85 17.31
CA ASP A 176 6.06 -9.50 18.39
C ASP A 176 7.31 -10.23 17.88
N LYS A 177 7.30 -10.71 16.65
CA LYS A 177 8.45 -11.35 15.99
C LYS A 177 9.50 -10.35 15.51
N TYR A 178 9.15 -9.09 15.40
CA TYR A 178 10.07 -8.07 14.93
C TYR A 178 11.05 -7.69 16.02
N ASN A 179 12.31 -7.49 15.65
CA ASN A 179 13.30 -7.03 16.62
C ASN A 179 12.94 -5.63 17.12
N SER A 180 12.66 -5.49 18.41
CA SER A 180 12.27 -4.23 19.04
C SER A 180 13.27 -3.08 18.78
N SER A 181 14.56 -3.40 18.56
CA SER A 181 15.60 -2.41 18.25
C SER A 181 15.39 -1.71 16.89
N LEU A 182 14.54 -2.24 16.02
CA LEU A 182 14.21 -1.63 14.73
C LEU A 182 13.02 -0.67 14.83
N LEU A 183 12.31 -0.65 15.97
CA LEU A 183 11.11 0.15 16.18
C LEU A 183 11.40 1.51 16.85
N GLU A 184 12.61 1.68 17.42
CA GLU A 184 13.11 2.91 17.99
C GLU A 184 13.74 3.82 16.93
#